data_3dc4e1e1e7bb029b8850ec70376ad91a
#
_entry.id   3dc4e1e1e7bb029b8850ec70376ad91a
#
_cell.length_a   1.000
_cell.length_b   1.000
_cell.length_c   1.000
_cell.angle_alpha   90.00
_cell.angle_beta   90.00
_cell.angle_gamma   90.00
#
_symmetry.space_group_name_H-M   'P 1'
#
loop_
_entity.id
_entity.type
_entity.pdbx_description
1 polymer ?
#
loop_
_entity_poly.entity_id
_entity_poly.type
_entity_poly.pdbx_seq_one_letter_code
_entity_poly.pdbx_strand_id
1 'polypeptide(L)'
;MGEWWYNLSSMKCITWNLKGIVGKVAKQMDAIIQLQPDILAFQEVTLNSINIIRKKLSPSYANIVDSLEFVQDKSALVGPRRYGVLIATNYKTQTLDPKLFDIPWQERVLSVNIHHPKETIEFHTAYIPPGSTNRWKKIETLEGIYKQLAVQTDTKRILCGDFNTPQDELVQYGAVTFAQKINKIGVPKLKESFRGGSGKRWDEGERKILEGLREYNLIDAYRHIHPIPKKAYSFEFVRKGKVVSQRRFDHFFSSKELNPKSAEYIHQLRKNKLSDHSPLEVIFNY
;
A
#
# COMPACT_ATOMS: atom_id res chain seq x y z
N MET A 1 1.59 25.26 23.39
CA MET A 1 0.83 24.64 22.30
C MET A 1 1.43 25.19 21.00
N GLY A 2 2.26 24.43 20.29
CA GLY A 2 2.84 24.87 19.02
C GLY A 2 1.76 24.87 17.96
N GLU A 3 1.54 25.99 17.30
CA GLU A 3 0.69 26.10 16.13
C GLU A 3 1.36 25.29 15.01
N TRP A 4 0.73 24.18 14.62
CA TRP A 4 1.14 23.38 13.46
C TRP A 4 0.70 24.14 12.21
N TRP A 5 1.66 24.76 11.52
CA TRP A 5 1.41 25.39 10.22
C TRP A 5 1.25 24.32 9.16
N TYR A 6 0.01 23.96 8.84
CA TYR A 6 -0.27 23.10 7.69
C TYR A 6 0.10 23.86 6.41
N ASN A 7 0.90 23.21 5.58
CA ASN A 7 1.05 23.69 4.20
C ASN A 7 -0.23 23.38 3.44
N LEU A 8 -1.20 24.30 3.45
CA LEU A 8 -2.51 24.11 2.82
C LEU A 8 -2.44 23.96 1.29
N SER A 9 -1.28 24.15 0.69
CA SER A 9 -1.09 24.02 -0.77
C SER A 9 -0.64 22.63 -1.21
N SER A 10 -0.16 21.78 -0.29
CA SER A 10 0.29 20.42 -0.61
C SER A 10 0.11 19.48 0.57
N MET A 11 -0.07 18.18 0.26
CA MET A 11 -0.17 17.10 1.24
C MET A 11 0.82 16.00 0.89
N LYS A 12 1.77 15.73 1.78
CA LYS A 12 2.78 14.69 1.63
C LYS A 12 2.31 13.40 2.30
N CYS A 13 2.17 12.33 1.51
CA CYS A 13 1.80 11.01 2.00
C CYS A 13 2.93 10.02 1.77
N ILE A 14 3.20 9.15 2.74
CA ILE A 14 4.17 8.06 2.58
C ILE A 14 3.52 6.73 2.96
N THR A 15 3.67 5.72 2.09
CA THR A 15 3.36 4.33 2.42
C THR A 15 4.65 3.50 2.53
N TRP A 16 4.71 2.59 3.52
CA TRP A 16 5.89 1.75 3.74
C TRP A 16 5.58 0.42 4.40
N ASN A 17 5.96 -0.67 3.75
CA ASN A 17 5.99 -2.00 4.38
C ASN A 17 7.22 -2.10 5.31
N LEU A 18 6.98 -2.30 6.61
CA LEU A 18 8.00 -2.33 7.67
C LEU A 18 8.71 -3.68 7.81
N LYS A 19 8.29 -4.70 7.05
CA LYS A 19 8.81 -6.08 7.10
C LYS A 19 8.56 -6.81 8.45
N GLY A 20 7.76 -6.27 9.33
CA GLY A 20 7.44 -6.89 10.63
C GLY A 20 8.63 -7.17 11.56
N ILE A 21 9.78 -6.52 11.37
CA ILE A 21 11.00 -6.75 12.16
C ILE A 21 11.02 -5.82 13.37
N VAL A 22 10.58 -6.30 14.52
CA VAL A 22 10.46 -5.53 15.77
C VAL A 22 11.75 -4.79 16.14
N GLY A 23 12.91 -5.45 16.04
CA GLY A 23 14.22 -4.84 16.40
C GLY A 23 14.65 -3.66 15.52
N LYS A 24 13.97 -3.39 14.38
CA LYS A 24 14.25 -2.26 13.50
C LYS A 24 13.26 -1.13 13.60
N VAL A 25 12.09 -1.37 14.21
CA VAL A 25 10.96 -0.44 14.21
C VAL A 25 11.34 0.94 14.74
N ALA A 26 12.08 1.03 15.84
CA ALA A 26 12.50 2.32 16.38
C ALA A 26 13.31 3.15 15.37
N LYS A 27 14.29 2.52 14.70
CA LYS A 27 15.11 3.17 13.66
C LYS A 27 14.30 3.52 12.41
N GLN A 28 13.31 2.69 12.06
CA GLN A 28 12.39 2.97 10.95
C GLN A 28 11.58 4.23 11.25
N MET A 29 11.02 4.35 12.46
CA MET A 29 10.26 5.54 12.87
C MET A 29 11.14 6.79 12.90
N ASP A 30 12.35 6.71 13.48
CA ASP A 30 13.28 7.85 13.51
C ASP A 30 13.61 8.34 12.10
N ALA A 31 13.79 7.43 11.15
CA ALA A 31 14.11 7.78 9.76
C ALA A 31 12.92 8.39 8.99
N ILE A 32 11.69 7.86 9.21
CA ILE A 32 10.51 8.31 8.45
C ILE A 32 9.97 9.65 8.96
N ILE A 33 10.07 9.92 10.26
CA ILE A 33 9.64 11.20 10.86
C ILE A 33 10.47 12.37 10.29
N GLN A 34 11.76 12.16 10.02
CA GLN A 34 12.63 13.19 9.43
C GLN A 34 12.18 13.65 8.05
N LEU A 35 11.40 12.85 7.33
CA LEU A 35 10.84 13.22 6.04
C LEU A 35 9.60 14.13 6.18
N GLN A 36 9.08 14.30 7.38
CA GLN A 36 7.94 15.17 7.73
C GLN A 36 6.70 14.94 6.84
N PRO A 37 6.19 13.70 6.69
CA PRO A 37 4.95 13.47 5.98
C PRO A 37 3.73 13.94 6.80
N ASP A 38 2.69 14.41 6.10
CA ASP A 38 1.41 14.76 6.69
C ASP A 38 0.60 13.50 7.04
N ILE A 39 0.77 12.44 6.22
CA ILE A 39 0.10 11.15 6.39
C ILE A 39 1.11 10.02 6.20
N LEU A 40 1.16 9.11 7.17
CA LEU A 40 1.90 7.86 7.12
C LEU A 40 0.95 6.67 7.02
N ALA A 41 1.29 5.70 6.18
CA ALA A 41 0.59 4.43 6.05
C ALA A 41 1.58 3.27 6.11
N PHE A 42 1.50 2.42 7.13
CA PHE A 42 2.42 1.30 7.32
C PHE A 42 1.75 -0.04 7.11
N GLN A 43 2.51 -0.98 6.54
CA GLN A 43 2.14 -2.38 6.37
C GLN A 43 3.09 -3.26 7.19
N GLU A 44 2.66 -4.49 7.44
CA GLU A 44 3.34 -5.46 8.30
C GLU A 44 3.58 -4.99 9.74
N VAL A 45 2.65 -4.19 10.27
CA VAL A 45 2.59 -3.87 11.69
C VAL A 45 2.16 -5.13 12.47
N THR A 46 2.76 -5.37 13.64
CA THR A 46 2.46 -6.54 14.48
C THR A 46 2.12 -6.12 15.91
N LEU A 47 1.46 -6.99 16.70
CA LEU A 47 1.21 -6.73 18.13
C LEU A 47 2.49 -6.41 18.89
N ASN A 48 3.63 -7.01 18.51
CA ASN A 48 4.92 -6.77 19.16
C ASN A 48 5.56 -5.43 18.74
N SER A 49 5.20 -4.88 17.59
CA SER A 49 5.77 -3.62 17.07
C SER A 49 4.94 -2.39 17.38
N ILE A 50 3.61 -2.55 17.55
CA ILE A 50 2.68 -1.42 17.62
C ILE A 50 2.98 -0.43 18.76
N ASN A 51 3.31 -0.92 19.95
CA ASN A 51 3.61 -0.05 21.09
C ASN A 51 4.88 0.78 20.85
N ILE A 52 5.90 0.22 20.17
CA ILE A 52 7.11 0.94 19.79
C ILE A 52 6.77 2.01 18.76
N ILE A 53 5.96 1.66 17.74
CA ILE A 53 5.51 2.60 16.71
C ILE A 53 4.75 3.77 17.34
N ARG A 54 3.73 3.49 18.17
CA ARG A 54 2.92 4.51 18.85
C ARG A 54 3.78 5.43 19.70
N LYS A 55 4.69 4.88 20.54
CA LYS A 55 5.61 5.65 21.38
C LYS A 55 6.50 6.59 20.58
N LYS A 56 6.97 6.16 19.42
CA LYS A 56 7.85 6.95 18.54
C LYS A 56 7.09 8.01 17.75
N LEU A 57 5.86 7.70 17.31
CA LEU A 57 5.08 8.61 16.47
C LEU A 57 4.29 9.65 17.29
N SER A 58 3.83 9.33 18.50
CA SER A 58 2.96 10.20 19.30
C SER A 58 3.50 11.61 19.56
N PRO A 59 4.82 11.89 19.61
CA PRO A 59 5.31 13.27 19.68
C PRO A 59 5.07 14.10 18.41
N SER A 60 4.88 13.43 17.26
CA SER A 60 4.78 14.07 15.94
C SER A 60 3.40 13.93 15.30
N TYR A 61 2.57 12.96 15.73
CA TYR A 61 1.26 12.67 15.14
C TYR A 61 0.19 12.53 16.22
N ALA A 62 -0.86 13.34 16.12
CA ALA A 62 -1.97 13.37 17.08
C ALA A 62 -2.92 12.16 16.93
N ASN A 63 -3.05 11.62 15.70
CA ASN A 63 -3.93 10.52 15.38
C ASN A 63 -3.13 9.34 14.84
N ILE A 64 -3.17 8.20 15.54
CA ILE A 64 -2.51 6.96 15.17
C ILE A 64 -3.52 5.83 15.31
N VAL A 65 -3.94 5.26 14.20
CA VAL A 65 -4.96 4.20 14.13
C VAL A 65 -4.33 2.96 13.49
N ASP A 66 -4.58 1.77 14.05
CA ASP A 66 -4.12 0.52 13.46
C ASP A 66 -5.25 -0.52 13.36
N SER A 67 -5.15 -1.38 12.34
CA SER A 67 -6.17 -2.39 12.07
C SER A 67 -6.21 -3.52 13.08
N LEU A 68 -5.13 -3.74 13.85
CA LEU A 68 -5.06 -4.79 14.85
C LEU A 68 -5.99 -4.51 16.03
N GLU A 69 -6.32 -3.22 16.31
CA GLU A 69 -7.26 -2.84 17.38
C GLU A 69 -8.67 -3.43 17.15
N PHE A 70 -9.09 -3.55 15.88
CA PHE A 70 -10.45 -3.99 15.51
C PHE A 70 -10.62 -5.50 15.45
N VAL A 71 -9.54 -6.27 15.55
CA VAL A 71 -9.63 -7.75 15.62
C VAL A 71 -10.11 -8.14 17.00
N GLN A 72 -11.29 -8.77 17.08
CA GLN A 72 -11.90 -9.18 18.35
C GLN A 72 -11.08 -10.24 19.05
N ASP A 73 -10.74 -11.33 18.35
CA ASP A 73 -9.90 -12.41 18.87
C ASP A 73 -8.43 -12.19 18.47
N LYS A 74 -7.65 -11.62 19.39
CA LYS A 74 -6.21 -11.39 19.17
C LYS A 74 -5.40 -12.70 19.03
N SER A 75 -5.92 -13.84 19.50
CA SER A 75 -5.24 -15.14 19.36
C SER A 75 -5.18 -15.59 17.89
N ALA A 76 -6.08 -15.07 17.04
CA ALA A 76 -6.07 -15.30 15.59
C ALA A 76 -4.90 -14.59 14.88
N LEU A 77 -4.25 -13.60 15.51
CA LEU A 77 -3.15 -12.81 14.93
C LEU A 77 -1.82 -13.56 15.00
N VAL A 78 -1.78 -14.78 14.48
CA VAL A 78 -0.61 -15.65 14.42
C VAL A 78 -0.26 -16.06 12.99
N GLY A 79 0.96 -16.52 12.78
CA GLY A 79 1.42 -16.96 11.45
C GLY A 79 1.23 -15.85 10.39
N PRO A 80 0.60 -16.16 9.26
CA PRO A 80 0.34 -15.16 8.21
C PRO A 80 -0.56 -14.02 8.66
N ARG A 81 -1.47 -14.24 9.62
CA ARG A 81 -2.42 -13.22 10.11
C ARG A 81 -1.83 -12.22 11.09
N ARG A 82 -0.59 -12.41 11.57
CA ARG A 82 0.05 -11.51 12.55
C ARG A 82 0.25 -10.06 12.07
N TYR A 83 0.07 -9.79 10.80
CA TYR A 83 0.36 -8.51 10.17
C TYR A 83 -0.90 -7.66 9.99
N GLY A 84 -0.89 -6.47 10.56
CA GLY A 84 -1.86 -5.41 10.30
C GLY A 84 -1.26 -4.24 9.55
N VAL A 85 -2.05 -3.18 9.46
CA VAL A 85 -1.69 -1.91 8.85
C VAL A 85 -1.99 -0.75 9.81
N LEU A 86 -1.34 0.40 9.58
CA LEU A 86 -1.47 1.57 10.46
C LEU A 86 -1.50 2.86 9.63
N ILE A 87 -2.28 3.84 10.08
CA ILE A 87 -2.30 5.21 9.57
C ILE A 87 -1.94 6.15 10.71
N ALA A 88 -1.04 7.12 10.45
CA ALA A 88 -0.73 8.20 11.38
C ALA A 88 -0.79 9.55 10.68
N THR A 89 -1.40 10.56 11.33
CA THR A 89 -1.56 11.91 10.79
C THR A 89 -1.87 12.90 11.91
N ASN A 90 -1.68 14.20 11.64
CA ASN A 90 -2.13 15.27 12.51
C ASN A 90 -3.55 15.76 12.18
N TYR A 91 -4.09 15.42 11.00
CA TYR A 91 -5.47 15.73 10.67
C TYR A 91 -6.42 14.92 11.55
N LYS A 92 -7.57 15.52 11.92
CA LYS A 92 -8.65 14.77 12.58
C LYS A 92 -9.07 13.58 11.72
N THR A 93 -9.20 12.41 12.33
CA THR A 93 -9.60 11.19 11.64
C THR A 93 -10.87 10.60 12.22
N GLN A 94 -11.65 9.92 11.38
CA GLN A 94 -12.76 9.06 11.76
C GLN A 94 -12.56 7.70 11.12
N THR A 95 -12.43 6.66 11.94
CA THR A 95 -12.29 5.29 11.43
C THR A 95 -13.60 4.85 10.77
N LEU A 96 -13.49 4.26 9.58
CA LEU A 96 -14.62 3.62 8.90
C LEU A 96 -14.82 2.19 9.44
N ASP A 97 -15.99 1.60 9.13
CA ASP A 97 -16.28 0.25 9.58
C ASP A 97 -15.16 -0.72 9.14
N PRO A 98 -14.51 -1.44 10.08
CA PRO A 98 -13.50 -2.43 9.74
C PRO A 98 -14.00 -3.54 8.81
N LYS A 99 -15.31 -3.76 8.74
CA LYS A 99 -15.97 -4.73 7.85
C LYS A 99 -16.39 -4.14 6.49
N LEU A 100 -15.98 -2.91 6.19
CA LEU A 100 -16.28 -2.25 4.92
C LEU A 100 -15.90 -3.11 3.70
N PHE A 101 -14.80 -3.83 3.81
CA PHE A 101 -14.34 -4.74 2.76
C PHE A 101 -14.69 -6.19 3.09
N ASP A 102 -15.32 -6.87 2.15
CA ASP A 102 -15.59 -8.32 2.21
C ASP A 102 -14.30 -9.09 1.85
N ILE A 103 -13.37 -9.18 2.83
CA ILE A 103 -12.04 -9.78 2.66
C ILE A 103 -11.77 -10.85 3.72
N PRO A 104 -10.89 -11.84 3.41
CA PRO A 104 -10.64 -12.96 4.32
C PRO A 104 -10.03 -12.57 5.67
N TRP A 105 -9.20 -11.53 5.69
CA TRP A 105 -8.45 -11.07 6.86
C TRP A 105 -8.63 -9.57 7.04
N GLN A 106 -9.55 -9.18 7.92
CA GLN A 106 -9.96 -7.78 8.11
C GLN A 106 -8.80 -6.88 8.55
N GLU A 107 -7.84 -7.43 9.29
CA GLU A 107 -6.63 -6.72 9.72
C GLU A 107 -5.73 -6.26 8.57
N ARG A 108 -6.01 -6.66 7.34
CA ARG A 108 -5.19 -6.33 6.15
C ARG A 108 -5.53 -4.99 5.51
N VAL A 109 -6.65 -4.40 5.88
CA VAL A 109 -7.07 -3.10 5.36
C VAL A 109 -7.50 -2.22 6.53
N LEU A 110 -7.15 -0.96 6.47
CA LEU A 110 -7.62 0.08 7.39
C LEU A 110 -8.13 1.26 6.58
N SER A 111 -9.28 1.77 6.97
CA SER A 111 -9.93 2.90 6.32
C SER A 111 -10.29 3.97 7.31
N VAL A 112 -9.97 5.21 6.98
CA VAL A 112 -10.32 6.38 7.77
C VAL A 112 -10.80 7.52 6.87
N ASN A 113 -11.74 8.33 7.36
CA ASN A 113 -11.95 9.66 6.83
C ASN A 113 -10.91 10.59 7.45
N ILE A 114 -10.13 11.26 6.63
CA ILE A 114 -9.18 12.30 7.02
C ILE A 114 -9.82 13.65 6.75
N HIS A 115 -10.07 14.43 7.81
CA HIS A 115 -10.64 15.76 7.70
C HIS A 115 -9.52 16.78 7.43
N HIS A 116 -9.12 16.86 6.15
CA HIS A 116 -8.22 17.92 5.69
C HIS A 116 -8.96 19.27 5.69
N PRO A 117 -8.30 20.41 5.96
CA PRO A 117 -8.98 21.73 6.00
C PRO A 117 -9.78 22.10 4.76
N LYS A 118 -9.42 21.57 3.59
CA LYS A 118 -10.14 21.84 2.34
C LYS A 118 -11.28 20.87 2.08
N GLU A 119 -11.11 19.60 2.43
CA GLU A 119 -12.11 18.55 2.17
C GLU A 119 -11.86 17.29 3.01
N THR A 120 -12.84 16.43 3.08
CA THR A 120 -12.68 15.10 3.69
C THR A 120 -12.19 14.12 2.62
N ILE A 121 -11.13 13.36 2.95
CA ILE A 121 -10.53 12.33 2.09
C ILE A 121 -10.78 10.97 2.72
N GLU A 122 -11.37 10.06 1.97
CA GLU A 122 -11.46 8.65 2.35
C GLU A 122 -10.11 7.97 2.05
N PHE A 123 -9.38 7.62 3.11
CA PHE A 123 -8.02 7.10 3.03
C PHE A 123 -7.97 5.63 3.44
N HIS A 124 -7.48 4.79 2.53
CA HIS A 124 -7.33 3.36 2.74
C HIS A 124 -5.86 2.96 2.66
N THR A 125 -5.41 2.10 3.57
CA THR A 125 -4.13 1.40 3.44
C THR A 125 -4.34 -0.09 3.49
N ALA A 126 -3.62 -0.83 2.63
CA ALA A 126 -3.76 -2.26 2.49
C ALA A 126 -2.42 -3.00 2.51
N TYR A 127 -2.41 -4.19 3.11
CA TYR A 127 -1.36 -5.18 2.94
C TYR A 127 -1.93 -6.45 2.33
N ILE A 128 -1.74 -6.61 1.04
CA ILE A 128 -2.27 -7.76 0.32
C ILE A 128 -1.42 -9.01 0.62
N PRO A 129 -2.03 -10.13 1.07
CA PRO A 129 -1.28 -11.35 1.34
C PRO A 129 -0.45 -11.80 0.15
N PRO A 130 0.86 -12.11 0.30
CA PRO A 130 1.66 -12.57 -0.82
C PRO A 130 1.13 -13.90 -1.37
N GLY A 131 0.86 -13.94 -2.68
CA GLY A 131 0.28 -15.12 -3.33
C GLY A 131 1.19 -16.35 -3.32
N SER A 132 2.51 -16.17 -3.09
CA SER A 132 3.46 -17.29 -2.97
C SER A 132 3.18 -18.18 -1.77
N THR A 133 2.76 -17.60 -0.65
CA THR A 133 2.51 -18.27 0.63
C THR A 133 1.02 -18.40 0.95
N ASN A 134 0.22 -17.40 0.59
CA ASN A 134 -1.20 -17.33 0.97
C ASN A 134 -2.17 -17.64 -0.18
N ARG A 135 -1.64 -18.02 -1.34
CA ARG A 135 -2.42 -18.48 -2.51
C ARG A 135 -3.63 -17.57 -2.80
N TRP A 136 -4.83 -18.14 -2.83
CA TRP A 136 -6.07 -17.46 -3.20
C TRP A 136 -6.52 -16.38 -2.25
N LYS A 137 -6.02 -16.37 -0.99
CA LYS A 137 -6.29 -15.25 -0.05
C LYS A 137 -5.85 -13.91 -0.61
N LYS A 138 -4.81 -13.90 -1.46
CA LYS A 138 -4.41 -12.70 -2.21
C LYS A 138 -5.54 -12.20 -3.10
N ILE A 139 -6.08 -13.08 -3.95
CA ILE A 139 -7.09 -12.70 -4.95
C ILE A 139 -8.42 -12.35 -4.26
N GLU A 140 -8.85 -13.12 -3.28
CA GLU A 140 -10.05 -12.82 -2.48
C GLU A 140 -9.95 -11.43 -1.83
N THR A 141 -8.76 -11.04 -1.34
CA THR A 141 -8.53 -9.70 -0.76
C THR A 141 -8.62 -8.61 -1.83
N LEU A 142 -7.98 -8.80 -2.99
CA LEU A 142 -8.03 -7.83 -4.10
C LEU A 142 -9.46 -7.70 -4.65
N GLU A 143 -10.19 -8.81 -4.81
CA GLU A 143 -11.60 -8.82 -5.25
C GLU A 143 -12.51 -8.06 -4.28
N GLY A 144 -12.33 -8.25 -2.95
CA GLY A 144 -13.09 -7.54 -1.92
C GLY A 144 -12.81 -6.04 -1.92
N ILE A 145 -11.55 -5.63 -2.07
CA ILE A 145 -11.17 -4.22 -2.19
C ILE A 145 -11.77 -3.62 -3.46
N TYR A 146 -11.63 -4.30 -4.59
CA TYR A 146 -12.20 -3.82 -5.85
C TYR A 146 -13.71 -3.66 -5.77
N LYS A 147 -14.44 -4.66 -5.25
CA LYS A 147 -15.90 -4.62 -5.09
C LYS A 147 -16.37 -3.37 -4.33
N GLN A 148 -15.64 -2.98 -3.29
CA GLN A 148 -15.97 -1.81 -2.46
C GLN A 148 -15.62 -0.48 -3.15
N LEU A 149 -14.47 -0.41 -3.85
CA LEU A 149 -13.97 0.84 -4.41
C LEU A 149 -14.40 1.08 -5.87
N ALA A 150 -14.87 0.04 -6.57
CA ALA A 150 -15.37 0.15 -7.95
C ALA A 150 -16.79 0.76 -7.98
N VAL A 151 -16.94 1.94 -7.41
CA VAL A 151 -18.17 2.72 -7.36
C VAL A 151 -17.89 4.17 -7.73
N GLN A 152 -18.82 4.81 -8.46
CA GLN A 152 -18.74 6.24 -8.75
C GLN A 152 -19.09 7.03 -7.49
N THR A 153 -18.27 8.03 -7.18
CA THR A 153 -18.47 8.90 -6.00
C THR A 153 -17.72 10.22 -6.19
N ASP A 154 -18.25 11.28 -5.60
CA ASP A 154 -17.60 12.59 -5.54
C ASP A 154 -16.58 12.68 -4.38
N THR A 155 -16.61 11.72 -3.46
CA THR A 155 -15.66 11.67 -2.34
C THR A 155 -14.25 11.44 -2.87
N LYS A 156 -13.30 12.29 -2.47
CA LYS A 156 -11.89 12.09 -2.79
C LYS A 156 -11.37 10.89 -2.03
N ARG A 157 -10.68 9.99 -2.73
CA ARG A 157 -10.20 8.73 -2.17
C ARG A 157 -8.71 8.54 -2.42
N ILE A 158 -8.04 7.89 -1.47
CA ILE A 158 -6.68 7.36 -1.59
C ILE A 158 -6.69 5.90 -1.16
N LEU A 159 -6.09 5.03 -1.96
CA LEU A 159 -5.77 3.65 -1.61
C LEU A 159 -4.27 3.46 -1.78
N CYS A 160 -3.56 3.08 -0.71
CA CYS A 160 -2.12 2.86 -0.77
C CYS A 160 -1.70 1.60 -0.02
N GLY A 161 -0.46 1.17 -0.20
CA GLY A 161 0.12 0.06 0.54
C GLY A 161 0.89 -0.92 -0.32
N ASP A 162 1.14 -2.12 0.23
CA ASP A 162 1.80 -3.23 -0.43
C ASP A 162 0.77 -4.18 -1.04
N PHE A 163 0.70 -4.19 -2.36
CA PHE A 163 -0.22 -5.03 -3.13
C PHE A 163 0.38 -6.38 -3.55
N ASN A 164 1.68 -6.59 -3.32
CA ASN A 164 2.38 -7.80 -3.75
C ASN A 164 2.18 -8.14 -5.25
N THR A 165 1.94 -7.13 -6.09
CA THR A 165 1.71 -7.19 -7.55
C THR A 165 2.09 -5.84 -8.17
N PRO A 166 2.45 -5.77 -9.47
CA PRO A 166 2.54 -6.81 -10.50
C PRO A 166 3.82 -7.67 -10.43
N GLN A 167 3.88 -8.70 -11.26
CA GLN A 167 5.11 -9.47 -11.50
C GLN A 167 6.14 -8.61 -12.24
N ASP A 168 5.69 -7.83 -13.23
CA ASP A 168 6.50 -6.92 -14.06
C ASP A 168 5.61 -5.84 -14.71
N GLU A 169 6.22 -4.86 -15.37
CA GLU A 169 5.53 -3.84 -16.17
C GLU A 169 6.24 -3.68 -17.52
N LEU A 170 5.49 -3.82 -18.60
CA LEU A 170 6.01 -3.77 -19.97
C LEU A 170 5.38 -2.61 -20.74
N VAL A 171 6.18 -1.93 -21.58
CA VAL A 171 5.74 -0.75 -22.35
C VAL A 171 4.50 -1.04 -23.19
N GLN A 172 4.46 -2.19 -23.87
CA GLN A 172 3.38 -2.56 -24.78
C GLN A 172 2.18 -3.22 -24.10
N TYR A 173 2.35 -3.75 -22.88
CA TYR A 173 1.37 -4.63 -22.24
C TYR A 173 0.92 -4.15 -20.86
N GLY A 174 1.49 -3.04 -20.34
CA GLY A 174 1.18 -2.55 -19.00
C GLY A 174 1.63 -3.53 -17.91
N ALA A 175 0.82 -3.72 -16.89
CA ALA A 175 1.10 -4.63 -15.80
C ALA A 175 1.04 -6.10 -16.25
N VAL A 176 2.10 -6.85 -15.94
CA VAL A 176 2.15 -8.30 -16.10
C VAL A 176 1.85 -8.96 -14.77
N THR A 177 0.77 -9.71 -14.69
CA THR A 177 0.32 -10.37 -13.46
C THR A 177 1.11 -11.65 -13.18
N PHE A 178 1.01 -12.17 -11.96
CA PHE A 178 1.66 -13.44 -11.62
C PHE A 178 1.06 -14.66 -12.35
N ALA A 179 -0.18 -14.58 -12.82
CA ALA A 179 -0.79 -15.62 -13.64
C ALA A 179 -0.30 -15.60 -15.10
N GLN A 180 0.56 -14.67 -15.46
CA GLN A 180 1.16 -14.61 -16.79
C GLN A 180 2.61 -15.12 -16.76
N LYS A 181 3.09 -15.53 -17.93
CA LYS A 181 4.49 -15.86 -18.20
C LYS A 181 4.94 -15.09 -19.45
N ILE A 182 6.02 -14.35 -19.32
CA ILE A 182 6.65 -13.69 -20.46
C ILE A 182 7.38 -14.77 -21.27
N ASN A 183 7.05 -14.89 -22.55
CA ASN A 183 7.70 -15.85 -23.46
C ASN A 183 9.07 -15.32 -23.94
N LYS A 184 9.77 -16.11 -24.77
CA LYS A 184 11.11 -15.76 -25.26
C LYS A 184 11.17 -14.48 -26.12
N ILE A 185 10.04 -14.08 -26.71
CA ILE A 185 9.92 -12.85 -27.53
C ILE A 185 9.29 -11.68 -26.75
N GLY A 186 9.22 -11.76 -25.42
CA GLY A 186 8.77 -10.67 -24.56
C GLY A 186 7.25 -10.53 -24.42
N VAL A 187 6.44 -11.45 -24.96
CA VAL A 187 4.97 -11.40 -24.91
C VAL A 187 4.44 -12.12 -23.69
N PRO A 188 3.62 -11.45 -22.83
CA PRO A 188 2.95 -12.10 -21.72
C PRO A 188 1.87 -13.08 -22.22
N LYS A 189 1.88 -14.31 -21.71
CA LYS A 189 0.86 -15.32 -21.98
C LYS A 189 0.21 -15.76 -20.68
N LEU A 190 -1.11 -15.80 -20.66
CA LEU A 190 -1.90 -16.26 -19.54
C LEU A 190 -1.69 -17.77 -19.33
N LYS A 191 -1.55 -18.19 -18.07
CA LYS A 191 -1.56 -19.58 -17.66
C LYS A 191 -3.02 -20.03 -17.51
N GLU A 192 -3.38 -21.19 -17.99
CA GLU A 192 -4.73 -21.75 -17.82
C GLU A 192 -5.02 -22.01 -16.35
N SER A 193 -4.07 -22.62 -15.65
CA SER A 193 -4.14 -22.85 -14.21
C SER A 193 -2.99 -22.16 -13.48
N PHE A 194 -3.27 -21.65 -12.29
CA PHE A 194 -2.25 -21.02 -11.45
C PHE A 194 -2.58 -21.23 -9.97
N ARG A 195 -1.60 -21.75 -9.22
CA ARG A 195 -1.69 -21.98 -7.76
C ARG A 195 -2.91 -22.79 -7.31
N GLY A 196 -3.31 -23.79 -8.11
CA GLY A 196 -4.44 -24.67 -7.80
C GLY A 196 -5.81 -24.08 -8.15
N GLY A 197 -5.87 -23.13 -9.08
CA GLY A 197 -7.12 -22.56 -9.56
C GLY A 197 -6.97 -21.91 -10.94
N SER A 198 -7.97 -21.12 -11.34
CA SER A 198 -8.02 -20.46 -12.65
C SER A 198 -6.96 -19.36 -12.79
N GLY A 199 -6.08 -19.48 -13.78
CA GLY A 199 -5.14 -18.43 -14.14
C GLY A 199 -5.86 -17.14 -14.57
N LYS A 200 -7.00 -17.26 -15.26
CA LYS A 200 -7.82 -16.13 -15.68
C LYS A 200 -8.36 -15.33 -14.47
N ARG A 201 -8.98 -16.00 -13.48
CA ARG A 201 -9.46 -15.32 -12.26
C ARG A 201 -8.32 -14.62 -11.50
N TRP A 202 -7.14 -15.25 -11.45
CA TRP A 202 -5.98 -14.63 -10.82
C TRP A 202 -5.55 -13.37 -11.54
N ASP A 203 -5.41 -13.42 -12.87
CA ASP A 203 -5.05 -12.29 -13.72
C ASP A 203 -6.05 -11.13 -13.57
N GLU A 204 -7.34 -11.45 -13.66
CA GLU A 204 -8.42 -10.46 -13.49
C GLU A 204 -8.40 -9.82 -12.10
N GLY A 205 -8.18 -10.59 -11.03
CA GLY A 205 -8.10 -10.08 -9.67
C GLY A 205 -6.97 -9.07 -9.47
N GLU A 206 -5.77 -9.33 -10.02
CA GLU A 206 -4.66 -8.38 -9.97
C GLU A 206 -4.92 -7.16 -10.86
N ARG A 207 -5.43 -7.33 -12.11
CA ARG A 207 -5.69 -6.23 -13.04
C ARG A 207 -6.79 -5.29 -12.59
N LYS A 208 -7.84 -5.79 -11.95
CA LYS A 208 -8.93 -4.98 -11.42
C LYS A 208 -8.41 -3.88 -10.50
N ILE A 209 -7.41 -4.19 -9.66
CA ILE A 209 -6.77 -3.19 -8.80
C ILE A 209 -5.79 -2.32 -9.59
N LEU A 210 -4.87 -2.94 -10.35
CA LEU A 210 -3.77 -2.21 -11.00
C LEU A 210 -4.24 -1.25 -12.10
N GLU A 211 -5.31 -1.61 -12.80
CA GLU A 211 -5.80 -0.92 -14.01
C GLU A 211 -7.28 -0.54 -13.89
N GLY A 212 -8.13 -1.41 -13.33
CA GLY A 212 -9.58 -1.26 -13.33
C GLY A 212 -10.11 -0.17 -12.40
N LEU A 213 -9.43 0.16 -11.31
CA LEU A 213 -9.83 1.24 -10.41
C LEU A 213 -9.80 2.63 -11.07
N ARG A 214 -9.06 2.78 -12.16
CA ARG A 214 -9.02 4.03 -12.95
C ARG A 214 -10.39 4.45 -13.48
N GLU A 215 -11.26 3.50 -13.81
CA GLU A 215 -12.64 3.76 -14.26
C GLU A 215 -13.50 4.40 -13.16
N TYR A 216 -13.08 4.25 -11.91
CA TYR A 216 -13.74 4.78 -10.71
C TYR A 216 -12.94 5.93 -10.08
N ASN A 217 -12.20 6.66 -10.90
CA ASN A 217 -11.42 7.83 -10.50
C ASN A 217 -10.30 7.53 -9.46
N LEU A 218 -9.73 6.33 -9.47
CA LEU A 218 -8.55 5.98 -8.66
C LEU A 218 -7.37 5.69 -9.60
N ILE A 219 -6.59 6.73 -9.92
CA ILE A 219 -5.43 6.63 -10.80
C ILE A 219 -4.18 6.20 -10.02
N ASP A 220 -3.31 5.42 -10.62
CA ASP A 220 -1.97 5.13 -10.08
C ASP A 220 -1.13 6.42 -10.10
N ALA A 221 -0.93 7.02 -8.92
CA ALA A 221 -0.24 8.31 -8.78
C ALA A 221 1.20 8.26 -9.29
N TYR A 222 1.92 7.15 -9.06
CA TYR A 222 3.29 7.00 -9.57
C TYR A 222 3.31 6.95 -11.10
N ARG A 223 2.43 6.17 -11.72
CA ARG A 223 2.35 6.04 -13.18
C ARG A 223 1.73 7.25 -13.86
N HIS A 224 0.96 8.04 -13.16
CA HIS A 224 0.50 9.34 -13.63
C HIS A 224 1.67 10.32 -13.83
N ILE A 225 2.61 10.35 -12.88
CA ILE A 225 3.81 11.21 -12.93
C ILE A 225 4.91 10.60 -13.82
N HIS A 226 5.08 9.29 -13.76
CA HIS A 226 6.16 8.56 -14.40
C HIS A 226 5.60 7.44 -15.30
N PRO A 227 5.18 7.76 -16.53
CA PRO A 227 4.71 6.74 -17.46
C PRO A 227 5.77 5.65 -17.72
N ILE A 228 5.34 4.46 -18.11
CA ILE A 228 6.24 3.44 -18.66
C ILE A 228 6.88 4.02 -19.95
N PRO A 229 8.21 3.92 -20.18
CA PRO A 229 9.11 2.89 -19.64
C PRO A 229 9.95 3.27 -18.43
N LYS A 230 9.67 4.36 -17.69
CA LYS A 230 10.46 4.64 -16.48
C LYS A 230 10.43 3.44 -15.55
N LYS A 231 11.58 2.78 -15.38
CA LYS A 231 11.73 1.64 -14.50
C LYS A 231 11.47 2.06 -13.05
N ALA A 232 10.61 1.30 -12.37
CA ALA A 232 10.25 1.55 -10.98
C ALA A 232 10.20 0.24 -10.19
N TYR A 233 10.56 0.31 -8.92
CA TYR A 233 10.44 -0.82 -8.01
C TYR A 233 10.45 -0.33 -6.57
N SER A 234 9.76 -1.07 -5.71
CA SER A 234 9.82 -0.89 -4.26
C SER A 234 10.56 -2.03 -3.57
N PHE A 235 10.53 -3.21 -4.18
CA PHE A 235 11.05 -4.46 -3.63
C PHE A 235 12.11 -5.08 -4.54
N GLU A 236 13.16 -5.65 -3.92
CA GLU A 236 14.18 -6.46 -4.61
C GLU A 236 14.22 -7.87 -4.07
N PHE A 237 14.09 -8.83 -4.98
CA PHE A 237 14.35 -10.22 -4.66
C PHE A 237 15.83 -10.52 -4.81
N VAL A 238 16.49 -10.82 -3.68
CA VAL A 238 17.93 -11.09 -3.64
C VAL A 238 18.17 -12.58 -3.40
N ARG A 239 18.99 -13.22 -4.24
CA ARG A 239 19.43 -14.62 -4.06
C ARG A 239 20.94 -14.71 -4.13
N LYS A 240 21.56 -15.30 -3.11
CA LYS A 240 23.04 -15.43 -3.02
C LYS A 240 23.77 -14.08 -3.22
N GLY A 241 23.26 -13.01 -2.60
CA GLY A 241 23.84 -11.67 -2.68
C GLY A 241 23.61 -10.92 -4.00
N LYS A 242 22.92 -11.54 -4.99
CA LYS A 242 22.62 -10.91 -6.29
C LYS A 242 21.14 -10.57 -6.39
N VAL A 243 20.81 -9.38 -6.90
CA VAL A 243 19.44 -8.99 -7.24
C VAL A 243 19.00 -9.80 -8.46
N VAL A 244 17.95 -10.62 -8.28
CA VAL A 244 17.40 -11.48 -9.36
C VAL A 244 16.13 -10.91 -9.97
N SER A 245 15.38 -10.09 -9.22
CA SER A 245 14.24 -9.33 -9.75
C SER A 245 13.97 -8.09 -8.90
N GLN A 246 13.40 -7.09 -9.54
CA GLN A 246 12.92 -5.85 -8.94
C GLN A 246 11.45 -5.69 -9.28
N ARG A 247 10.60 -5.32 -8.32
CA ARG A 247 9.14 -5.26 -8.51
C ARG A 247 8.56 -4.04 -7.83
N ARG A 248 7.53 -3.48 -8.44
CA ARG A 248 6.78 -2.36 -7.91
C ARG A 248 5.55 -2.90 -7.16
N PHE A 249 5.72 -3.26 -5.89
CA PHE A 249 4.67 -3.84 -5.06
C PHE A 249 3.87 -2.81 -4.27
N ASP A 250 4.50 -1.68 -3.97
CA ASP A 250 3.89 -0.61 -3.19
C ASP A 250 3.33 0.46 -4.13
N HIS A 251 2.06 0.81 -3.93
CA HIS A 251 1.32 1.71 -4.81
C HIS A 251 0.58 2.80 -4.03
N PHE A 252 0.29 3.89 -4.72
CA PHE A 252 -0.72 4.88 -4.39
C PHE A 252 -1.71 5.00 -5.54
N PHE A 253 -2.98 4.71 -5.28
CA PHE A 253 -4.10 5.04 -6.15
C PHE A 253 -4.84 6.20 -5.51
N SER A 254 -5.13 7.25 -6.28
CA SER A 254 -5.79 8.44 -5.75
C SER A 254 -6.83 8.98 -6.72
N SER A 255 -7.82 9.66 -6.18
CA SER A 255 -8.70 10.51 -7.00
C SER A 255 -7.86 11.51 -7.77
N LYS A 256 -8.17 11.69 -9.07
CA LYS A 256 -7.40 12.55 -9.99
C LYS A 256 -7.37 14.00 -9.52
N GLU A 257 -8.43 14.46 -8.89
CA GLU A 257 -8.59 15.82 -8.36
C GLU A 257 -7.67 16.14 -7.18
N LEU A 258 -7.12 15.12 -6.50
CA LEU A 258 -6.06 15.33 -5.52
C LEU A 258 -4.73 15.75 -6.15
N ASN A 259 -4.65 15.71 -7.49
CA ASN A 259 -3.57 16.26 -8.28
C ASN A 259 -2.17 15.84 -7.80
N PRO A 260 -1.77 14.58 -7.96
CA PRO A 260 -0.43 14.13 -7.57
C PRO A 260 0.62 14.89 -8.36
N LYS A 261 1.52 15.62 -7.66
CA LYS A 261 2.58 16.46 -8.22
C LYS A 261 3.91 15.73 -8.34
N SER A 262 4.21 14.87 -7.37
CA SER A 262 5.41 14.03 -7.36
C SER A 262 5.11 12.68 -6.73
N ALA A 263 5.84 11.66 -7.17
CA ALA A 263 5.77 10.32 -6.63
C ALA A 263 7.16 9.67 -6.74
N GLU A 264 7.79 9.32 -5.61
CA GLU A 264 9.15 8.80 -5.61
C GLU A 264 9.35 7.68 -4.60
N TYR A 265 10.10 6.63 -5.01
CA TYR A 265 10.54 5.57 -4.09
C TYR A 265 11.80 5.98 -3.36
N ILE A 266 11.76 6.01 -2.02
CA ILE A 266 12.89 6.39 -1.16
C ILE A 266 13.81 5.18 -0.95
N HIS A 267 14.58 4.83 -1.97
CA HIS A 267 15.44 3.64 -1.98
C HIS A 267 16.51 3.65 -0.89
N GLN A 268 16.91 4.84 -0.37
CA GLN A 268 17.95 4.95 0.64
C GLN A 268 17.59 4.20 1.92
N LEU A 269 16.31 4.22 2.35
CA LEU A 269 15.87 3.52 3.57
C LEU A 269 15.99 2.00 3.41
N ARG A 270 15.69 1.46 2.22
CA ARG A 270 15.90 0.05 1.91
C ARG A 270 17.39 -0.30 1.81
N LYS A 271 18.22 0.53 1.15
CA LYS A 271 19.68 0.36 1.07
C LYS A 271 20.32 0.36 2.46
N ASN A 272 19.80 1.16 3.38
CA ASN A 272 20.21 1.17 4.80
C ASN A 272 19.67 -0.06 5.57
N LYS A 273 19.04 -1.01 4.87
CA LYS A 273 18.52 -2.27 5.44
C LYS A 273 17.47 -2.06 6.54
N LEU A 274 16.75 -0.95 6.53
CA LEU A 274 15.66 -0.71 7.47
C LEU A 274 14.44 -1.58 7.15
N SER A 275 14.13 -1.77 5.88
CA SER A 275 13.15 -2.74 5.36
C SER A 275 13.71 -3.36 4.07
N ASP A 276 13.04 -4.37 3.50
CA ASP A 276 13.28 -4.86 2.14
C ASP A 276 12.41 -4.14 1.10
N HIS A 277 11.47 -3.30 1.56
CA HIS A 277 10.71 -2.38 0.74
C HIS A 277 11.25 -0.95 0.83
N SER A 278 11.22 -0.23 -0.27
CA SER A 278 11.42 1.22 -0.33
C SER A 278 10.09 1.91 -0.07
N PRO A 279 10.00 2.89 0.85
CA PRO A 279 8.80 3.71 0.97
C PRO A 279 8.46 4.38 -0.35
N LEU A 280 7.17 4.56 -0.62
CA LEU A 280 6.67 5.41 -1.70
C LEU A 280 6.13 6.70 -1.10
N GLU A 281 6.73 7.82 -1.48
CA GLU A 281 6.26 9.17 -1.18
C GLU A 281 5.43 9.69 -2.34
N VAL A 282 4.29 10.28 -2.04
CA VAL A 282 3.48 11.04 -3.01
C VAL A 282 3.15 12.40 -2.41
N ILE A 283 3.34 13.46 -3.19
CA ILE A 283 2.94 14.82 -2.83
C ILE A 283 1.76 15.18 -3.71
N PHE A 284 0.63 15.47 -3.08
CA PHE A 284 -0.58 15.98 -3.71
C PHE A 284 -0.59 17.50 -3.64
N ASN A 285 -1.12 18.16 -4.67
CA ASN A 285 -1.19 19.60 -4.77
C ASN A 285 -2.67 20.03 -4.79
N TYR A 286 -3.07 20.81 -3.78
CA TYR A 286 -4.45 21.31 -3.67
C TYR A 286 -4.65 22.64 -4.37
#